data_bb2be9aa4b5da3e62946132a924edda5
#
_entry.id   bb2be9aa4b5da3e62946132a924edda5
#
_cell.length_a   1.000
_cell.length_b   1.000
_cell.length_c   1.000
_cell.angle_alpha   90.00
_cell.angle_beta   90.00
_cell.angle_gamma   90.00
#
_symmetry.space_group_name_H-M   'P 1'
#
loop_
_entity.id
_entity.type
_entity.pdbx_description
1 polymer ?
#
loop_
_entity_poly.entity_id
_entity_poly.type
_entity_poly.pdbx_seq_one_letter_code
_entity_poly.pdbx_strand_id
1 'polypeptide(L)'
;MPESEVLYSDVTFTRPKANAAETFSPSADTTYSEVKIAKKQPPEEPPAFDNKRTKEELKSLKMELETLNKSLSETKPSSTVQPTCPPPPAVGSYEPCPKCEAGWEHHGGKCYNFTTNKSSWEESRCFCQSQGGDLVKIDSRDEQSFLERRLRDVMEKAEDKFWIGLTDSKEEGRWLWVDGSLLVERLKFWSSGEPDNWKEEDPDGEDCARMGEKVGAHDLKCWFDHSCKNPHRSICEKPEKTGQRSYVCV
;
A
#
# COMPACT_ATOMS: atom_id res chain seq x y z
N MET A 1 -8.55 -33.27 -12.17
CA MET A 1 -7.14 -33.55 -12.44
C MET A 1 -6.39 -32.35 -11.93
N PRO A 2 -5.66 -32.43 -10.81
CA PRO A 2 -4.87 -31.30 -10.34
C PRO A 2 -3.57 -31.22 -11.14
N GLU A 3 -3.30 -30.03 -11.69
CA GLU A 3 -2.03 -29.70 -12.34
C GLU A 3 -0.92 -29.66 -11.30
N SER A 4 0.15 -30.40 -11.56
CA SER A 4 1.34 -30.43 -10.71
C SER A 4 2.21 -29.22 -11.02
N GLU A 5 2.34 -28.30 -10.04
CA GLU A 5 3.32 -27.22 -10.07
C GLU A 5 4.73 -27.80 -10.03
N VAL A 6 5.55 -27.44 -11.02
CA VAL A 6 6.97 -27.74 -11.06
C VAL A 6 7.74 -26.59 -10.42
N LEU A 7 8.18 -26.77 -9.18
CA LEU A 7 9.06 -25.81 -8.47
C LEU A 7 10.49 -26.00 -8.97
N TYR A 8 11.04 -24.98 -9.64
CA TYR A 8 12.48 -24.87 -9.92
C TYR A 8 13.16 -24.21 -8.71
N SER A 9 13.98 -24.97 -7.97
CA SER A 9 14.82 -24.43 -6.92
C SER A 9 16.29 -24.75 -7.19
N ASP A 10 17.09 -23.68 -7.28
CA ASP A 10 18.55 -23.62 -7.11
C ASP A 10 19.42 -24.61 -7.85
N VAL A 11 19.79 -24.27 -9.09
CA VAL A 11 20.92 -24.87 -9.80
C VAL A 11 22.14 -23.96 -9.69
N THR A 12 23.10 -24.30 -8.84
CA THR A 12 24.38 -23.61 -8.73
C THR A 12 25.39 -24.24 -9.69
N PHE A 13 25.88 -23.45 -10.66
CA PHE A 13 26.95 -23.89 -11.57
C PHE A 13 28.32 -23.49 -11.01
N THR A 14 29.15 -24.46 -10.67
CA THR A 14 30.59 -24.22 -10.38
C THR A 14 31.41 -24.36 -11.66
N ARG A 15 32.09 -23.28 -12.04
CA ARG A 15 32.97 -23.25 -13.19
C ARG A 15 34.32 -23.92 -12.83
N PRO A 16 34.82 -24.92 -13.57
CA PRO A 16 36.14 -25.47 -13.32
C PRO A 16 37.22 -24.46 -13.76
N LYS A 17 38.26 -24.32 -12.94
CA LYS A 17 39.45 -23.51 -13.27
C LYS A 17 40.15 -24.10 -14.49
N ALA A 18 40.35 -23.29 -15.52
CA ALA A 18 41.13 -23.61 -16.70
C ALA A 18 42.62 -23.58 -16.35
N ASN A 19 43.30 -24.70 -16.55
CA ASN A 19 44.76 -24.72 -16.76
C ASN A 19 45.06 -24.64 -18.26
N ALA A 20 46.11 -23.90 -18.56
CA ALA A 20 46.50 -23.48 -19.88
C ALA A 20 46.92 -24.61 -20.83
N ALA A 21 46.72 -24.33 -22.13
CA ALA A 21 47.31 -24.87 -23.32
C ALA A 21 47.02 -26.33 -23.68
N GLU A 22 46.17 -26.48 -24.72
CA GLU A 22 46.55 -27.20 -25.93
C GLU A 22 45.47 -27.03 -27.01
N THR A 23 45.91 -26.74 -28.22
CA THR A 23 45.14 -26.65 -29.45
C THR A 23 44.64 -28.03 -29.89
N PHE A 24 43.35 -28.19 -30.24
CA PHE A 24 42.88 -29.11 -31.29
C PHE A 24 41.41 -28.85 -31.69
N SER A 25 41.13 -29.07 -32.93
CA SER A 25 39.90 -28.85 -33.68
C SER A 25 38.70 -29.73 -33.28
N PRO A 26 37.46 -29.41 -33.75
CA PRO A 26 36.23 -29.87 -33.14
C PRO A 26 35.78 -31.24 -33.59
N SER A 27 35.38 -32.06 -32.62
CA SER A 27 34.54 -33.24 -32.85
C SER A 27 33.40 -33.17 -31.83
N ALA A 28 32.18 -33.28 -32.36
CA ALA A 28 30.94 -33.22 -31.56
C ALA A 28 30.76 -34.52 -30.79
N ASP A 29 30.89 -34.44 -29.46
CA ASP A 29 30.35 -35.45 -28.57
C ASP A 29 29.75 -34.76 -27.35
N THR A 30 28.41 -34.81 -27.30
CA THR A 30 27.62 -34.26 -26.18
C THR A 30 27.62 -35.32 -25.06
N THR A 31 28.54 -35.22 -24.11
CA THR A 31 28.53 -36.04 -22.89
C THR A 31 27.56 -35.44 -21.87
N TYR A 32 26.47 -36.12 -21.65
CA TYR A 32 25.59 -35.83 -20.51
C TYR A 32 26.25 -36.30 -19.22
N SER A 33 26.49 -35.36 -18.29
CA SER A 33 26.98 -35.66 -16.96
C SER A 33 25.83 -36.14 -16.09
N GLU A 34 26.01 -37.27 -15.42
CA GLU A 34 25.05 -37.89 -14.52
C GLU A 34 24.81 -36.97 -13.31
N VAL A 35 23.58 -36.50 -13.11
CA VAL A 35 23.20 -35.68 -11.99
C VAL A 35 22.84 -36.57 -10.79
N LYS A 36 23.69 -36.58 -9.76
CA LYS A 36 23.38 -37.24 -8.49
C LYS A 36 22.44 -36.36 -7.68
N ILE A 37 21.19 -36.74 -7.58
CA ILE A 37 20.18 -36.09 -6.72
C ILE A 37 20.43 -36.54 -5.28
N ALA A 38 20.89 -35.61 -4.43
CA ALA A 38 20.92 -35.82 -2.99
C ALA A 38 19.46 -35.84 -2.45
N LYS A 39 19.05 -36.92 -1.82
CA LYS A 39 17.75 -37.01 -1.15
C LYS A 39 17.72 -36.01 0.01
N LYS A 40 16.95 -34.92 -0.15
CA LYS A 40 16.62 -34.00 0.95
C LYS A 40 15.64 -34.70 1.89
N GLN A 41 15.88 -34.60 3.18
CA GLN A 41 14.89 -34.98 4.19
C GLN A 41 13.61 -34.14 4.00
N PRO A 42 12.42 -34.74 4.26
CA PRO A 42 11.18 -33.97 4.18
C PRO A 42 11.23 -32.79 5.16
N PRO A 43 10.65 -31.64 4.82
CA PRO A 43 10.56 -30.52 5.75
C PRO A 43 9.76 -30.96 6.97
N GLU A 44 10.25 -30.60 8.17
CA GLU A 44 9.49 -30.76 9.41
C GLU A 44 8.17 -30.04 9.27
N GLU A 45 7.06 -30.73 9.55
CA GLU A 45 5.73 -30.13 9.60
C GLU A 45 5.76 -28.95 10.58
N PRO A 46 5.18 -27.79 10.18
CA PRO A 46 5.03 -26.68 11.11
C PRO A 46 4.21 -27.15 12.31
N PRO A 47 4.52 -26.70 13.54
CA PRO A 47 3.82 -27.11 14.75
C PRO A 47 2.33 -26.89 14.54
N ALA A 48 1.52 -27.91 14.79
CA ALA A 48 0.07 -27.87 14.68
C ALA A 48 -0.43 -26.67 15.50
N PHE A 49 -0.91 -25.64 14.82
CA PHE A 49 -1.58 -24.52 15.45
C PHE A 49 -2.70 -25.09 16.31
N ASP A 50 -2.67 -24.76 17.61
CA ASP A 50 -3.64 -25.24 18.59
C ASP A 50 -5.03 -24.66 18.27
N ASN A 51 -5.69 -25.35 17.35
CA ASN A 51 -7.00 -24.99 16.79
C ASN A 51 -8.10 -24.95 17.89
N LYS A 52 -7.76 -25.44 19.09
CA LYS A 52 -8.68 -25.44 20.25
C LYS A 52 -8.63 -24.09 20.98
N ARG A 53 -7.43 -23.54 21.14
CA ARG A 53 -7.22 -22.24 21.81
C ARG A 53 -7.80 -21.09 21.01
N THR A 54 -7.56 -21.06 19.71
CA THR A 54 -8.12 -20.04 18.81
C THR A 54 -9.64 -20.11 18.71
N LYS A 55 -10.23 -21.32 18.84
CA LYS A 55 -11.68 -21.51 18.83
C LYS A 55 -12.35 -21.05 20.14
N GLU A 56 -11.68 -21.19 21.26
CA GLU A 56 -12.14 -20.68 22.57
C GLU A 56 -12.03 -19.16 22.65
N GLU A 57 -10.94 -18.56 22.15
CA GLU A 57 -10.78 -17.11 22.04
C GLU A 57 -11.83 -16.48 21.12
N LEU A 58 -12.12 -17.11 19.97
CA LEU A 58 -13.16 -16.68 19.05
C LEU A 58 -14.57 -16.73 19.69
N LYS A 59 -14.82 -17.73 20.52
CA LYS A 59 -16.09 -17.88 21.25
C LYS A 59 -16.24 -16.81 22.34
N SER A 60 -15.15 -16.49 23.04
CA SER A 60 -15.11 -15.44 24.05
C SER A 60 -15.38 -14.06 23.44
N LEU A 61 -14.70 -13.73 22.33
CA LEU A 61 -14.90 -12.47 21.59
C LEU A 61 -16.33 -12.32 21.05
N LYS A 62 -16.95 -13.43 20.59
CA LYS A 62 -18.36 -13.39 20.15
C LYS A 62 -19.32 -13.09 21.29
N MET A 63 -19.09 -13.66 22.47
CA MET A 63 -19.93 -13.39 23.67
C MET A 63 -19.74 -11.94 24.16
N GLU A 64 -18.53 -11.37 24.09
CA GLU A 64 -18.32 -9.95 24.41
C GLU A 64 -19.03 -9.04 23.40
N LEU A 65 -18.99 -9.36 22.12
CA LEU A 65 -19.70 -8.60 21.08
C LEU A 65 -21.24 -8.63 21.29
N GLU A 66 -21.79 -9.78 21.67
CA GLU A 66 -23.23 -9.92 21.97
C GLU A 66 -23.65 -9.12 23.23
N THR A 67 -22.80 -9.13 24.26
CA THR A 67 -23.05 -8.33 25.49
C THR A 67 -22.97 -6.83 25.22
N LEU A 68 -22.02 -6.38 24.42
CA LEU A 68 -21.91 -4.98 23.99
C LEU A 68 -23.10 -4.56 23.12
N ASN A 69 -23.53 -5.37 22.17
CA ASN A 69 -24.72 -5.08 21.36
C ASN A 69 -26.01 -5.05 22.20
N LYS A 70 -26.12 -5.89 23.22
CA LYS A 70 -27.26 -5.89 24.12
C LYS A 70 -27.30 -4.63 25.00
N SER A 71 -26.15 -4.20 25.52
CA SER A 71 -26.04 -2.96 26.29
C SER A 71 -26.31 -1.71 25.45
N LEU A 72 -25.96 -1.71 24.18
CA LEU A 72 -26.31 -0.62 23.24
C LEU A 72 -27.83 -0.59 22.93
N SER A 73 -28.51 -1.75 22.91
CA SER A 73 -29.94 -1.82 22.64
C SER A 73 -30.80 -1.45 23.85
N GLU A 74 -30.26 -1.57 25.06
CA GLU A 74 -30.96 -1.26 26.32
C GLU A 74 -30.85 0.21 26.73
N THR A 75 -29.99 1.04 26.11
CA THR A 75 -29.94 2.49 26.31
C THR A 75 -30.93 3.24 25.43
N LYS A 76 -32.20 2.83 25.48
CA LYS A 76 -33.28 3.64 24.94
C LYS A 76 -33.64 4.67 26.01
N PRO A 77 -33.46 5.98 25.80
CA PRO A 77 -33.83 6.97 26.78
C PRO A 77 -35.36 6.98 26.94
N SER A 78 -35.83 6.69 28.16
CA SER A 78 -37.23 6.83 28.56
C SER A 78 -37.61 8.28 28.40
N SER A 79 -38.71 8.47 27.67
CA SER A 79 -39.42 9.72 27.50
C SER A 79 -39.80 10.30 28.86
N THR A 80 -39.40 11.55 29.14
CA THR A 80 -40.28 12.46 29.92
C THR A 80 -39.82 13.92 29.83
N VAL A 81 -40.80 14.76 29.56
CA VAL A 81 -40.81 16.24 29.65
C VAL A 81 -40.15 16.98 28.48
N GLN A 82 -41.00 17.31 27.56
CA GLN A 82 -40.80 18.24 26.48
C GLN A 82 -40.87 19.69 26.98
N PRO A 83 -39.80 20.47 26.94
CA PRO A 83 -39.96 21.92 26.91
C PRO A 83 -40.42 22.28 25.50
N THR A 84 -41.55 22.95 25.38
CA THR A 84 -42.05 23.51 24.13
C THR A 84 -41.06 24.58 23.60
N CYS A 85 -40.18 24.17 22.72
CA CYS A 85 -39.44 25.12 21.87
C CYS A 85 -40.36 25.67 20.79
N PRO A 86 -40.27 26.97 20.44
CA PRO A 86 -40.97 27.52 19.29
C PRO A 86 -40.58 26.75 18.00
N PRO A 87 -41.49 26.63 17.01
CA PRO A 87 -41.22 25.91 15.80
C PRO A 87 -39.97 26.49 15.13
N PRO A 88 -39.05 25.62 14.64
CA PRO A 88 -37.86 26.08 13.97
C PRO A 88 -38.24 26.87 12.71
N PRO A 89 -37.49 27.94 12.37
CA PRO A 89 -37.68 28.64 11.12
C PRO A 89 -37.54 27.66 9.95
N ALA A 90 -38.37 27.89 8.92
CA ALA A 90 -38.49 27.03 7.74
C ALA A 90 -37.15 26.51 7.23
N VAL A 91 -37.13 25.19 6.98
CA VAL A 91 -35.99 24.39 6.53
C VAL A 91 -35.24 25.05 5.42
N GLY A 92 -34.19 25.82 5.75
CA GLY A 92 -33.11 26.07 4.82
C GLY A 92 -32.45 24.72 4.55
N SER A 93 -32.15 24.44 3.30
CA SER A 93 -31.44 23.25 2.85
C SER A 93 -30.17 23.09 3.68
N TYR A 94 -30.15 22.12 4.59
CA TYR A 94 -28.94 21.78 5.32
C TYR A 94 -27.99 21.12 4.32
N GLU A 95 -27.09 21.88 3.75
CA GLU A 95 -25.94 21.32 3.07
C GLU A 95 -25.12 20.55 4.11
N PRO A 96 -24.88 19.26 3.90
CA PRO A 96 -24.03 18.51 4.81
C PRO A 96 -22.64 19.15 4.86
N CYS A 97 -22.08 19.37 6.05
CA CYS A 97 -20.74 19.90 6.19
C CYS A 97 -19.77 19.10 5.32
N PRO A 98 -18.92 19.77 4.52
CA PRO A 98 -17.98 19.09 3.67
C PRO A 98 -17.05 18.21 4.53
N LYS A 99 -16.95 16.95 4.17
CA LYS A 99 -16.12 15.96 4.88
C LYS A 99 -14.63 16.29 4.82
N CYS A 100 -14.21 17.00 3.77
CA CYS A 100 -12.85 17.46 3.53
C CYS A 100 -12.79 18.98 3.40
N GLU A 101 -11.64 19.55 3.65
CA GLU A 101 -11.36 20.98 3.45
C GLU A 101 -11.29 21.33 1.96
N ALA A 102 -11.37 22.62 1.65
CA ALA A 102 -11.19 23.11 0.28
C ALA A 102 -9.83 22.66 -0.28
N GLY A 103 -9.81 22.17 -1.52
CA GLY A 103 -8.63 21.62 -2.17
C GLY A 103 -8.31 20.17 -1.82
N TRP A 104 -9.13 19.54 -0.98
CA TRP A 104 -9.01 18.10 -0.65
C TRP A 104 -10.19 17.33 -1.23
N GLU A 105 -9.92 16.17 -1.81
CA GLU A 105 -10.90 15.28 -2.42
C GLU A 105 -11.27 14.15 -1.48
N HIS A 106 -12.57 13.89 -1.29
CA HIS A 106 -13.05 12.83 -0.41
C HIS A 106 -13.13 11.49 -1.15
N HIS A 107 -12.56 10.44 -0.56
CA HIS A 107 -12.77 9.05 -0.99
C HIS A 107 -12.56 8.09 0.19
N GLY A 108 -13.41 7.07 0.32
CA GLY A 108 -13.21 5.95 1.27
C GLY A 108 -13.03 6.34 2.74
N GLY A 109 -13.60 7.49 3.20
CA GLY A 109 -13.43 7.96 4.58
C GLY A 109 -12.14 8.75 4.83
N LYS A 110 -11.39 9.04 3.76
CA LYS A 110 -10.16 9.84 3.77
C LYS A 110 -10.31 11.07 2.87
N CYS A 111 -9.45 12.05 3.08
CA CYS A 111 -9.29 13.24 2.25
C CYS A 111 -7.90 13.22 1.61
N TYR A 112 -7.84 13.51 0.32
CA TYR A 112 -6.62 13.48 -0.48
C TYR A 112 -6.33 14.84 -1.08
N ASN A 113 -5.07 15.26 -1.04
CA ASN A 113 -4.59 16.47 -1.73
C ASN A 113 -3.51 16.09 -2.73
N PHE A 114 -3.71 16.48 -3.99
CA PHE A 114 -2.76 16.30 -5.09
C PHE A 114 -1.99 17.61 -5.27
N THR A 115 -0.74 17.65 -4.80
CA THR A 115 0.04 18.89 -4.81
C THR A 115 0.37 19.35 -6.24
N THR A 116 0.54 20.64 -6.43
CA THR A 116 1.00 21.23 -7.69
C THR A 116 2.50 21.47 -7.72
N ASN A 117 3.10 21.71 -6.55
CA ASN A 117 4.53 21.95 -6.41
C ASN A 117 5.29 20.62 -6.41
N LYS A 118 6.50 20.65 -6.96
CA LYS A 118 7.45 19.54 -6.97
C LYS A 118 8.48 19.77 -5.86
N SER A 119 8.79 18.71 -5.09
CA SER A 119 9.81 18.70 -4.05
C SER A 119 10.35 17.30 -3.85
N SER A 120 11.43 17.14 -3.08
CA SER A 120 11.95 15.85 -2.66
C SER A 120 10.90 15.08 -1.86
N TRP A 121 11.10 13.77 -1.70
CA TRP A 121 10.17 12.94 -0.94
C TRP A 121 10.03 13.41 0.52
N GLU A 122 11.14 13.73 1.17
CA GLU A 122 11.14 14.20 2.58
C GLU A 122 10.43 15.55 2.74
N GLU A 123 10.71 16.51 1.85
CA GLU A 123 10.03 17.81 1.85
C GLU A 123 8.52 17.66 1.59
N SER A 124 8.15 16.75 0.68
CA SER A 124 6.75 16.43 0.39
C SER A 124 6.06 15.83 1.62
N ARG A 125 6.74 14.94 2.35
CA ARG A 125 6.23 14.39 3.59
C ARG A 125 6.05 15.44 4.67
N CYS A 126 7.04 16.29 4.89
CA CYS A 126 6.96 17.42 5.82
C CYS A 126 5.77 18.35 5.47
N PHE A 127 5.58 18.62 4.18
CA PHE A 127 4.42 19.40 3.73
C PHE A 127 3.10 18.72 4.11
N CYS A 128 2.92 17.42 3.77
CA CYS A 128 1.69 16.70 4.12
C CYS A 128 1.43 16.70 5.63
N GLN A 129 2.47 16.53 6.43
CA GLN A 129 2.37 16.59 7.90
C GLN A 129 1.95 17.98 8.41
N SER A 130 2.43 19.04 7.78
CA SER A 130 2.01 20.41 8.11
C SER A 130 0.53 20.66 7.82
N GLN A 131 -0.07 19.88 6.91
CA GLN A 131 -1.50 19.93 6.57
C GLN A 131 -2.36 19.00 7.44
N GLY A 132 -1.77 18.38 8.47
CA GLY A 132 -2.46 17.47 9.40
C GLY A 132 -2.68 16.06 8.87
N GLY A 133 -1.90 15.64 7.89
CA GLY A 133 -1.90 14.30 7.30
C GLY A 133 -0.50 13.71 7.19
N ASP A 134 -0.28 12.85 6.21
CA ASP A 134 1.04 12.36 5.76
C ASP A 134 0.98 12.06 4.25
N LEU A 135 2.08 11.63 3.64
CA LEU A 135 2.05 11.06 2.31
C LEU A 135 1.11 9.85 2.27
N VAL A 136 0.41 9.68 1.16
CA VAL A 136 -0.63 8.65 1.01
C VAL A 136 -0.09 7.25 1.26
N LYS A 137 -0.79 6.47 2.08
CA LYS A 137 -0.63 5.03 2.24
C LYS A 137 -1.77 4.31 1.55
N ILE A 138 -1.45 3.39 0.66
CA ILE A 138 -2.45 2.68 -0.14
C ILE A 138 -2.82 1.36 0.55
N ASP A 139 -3.99 1.33 1.16
CA ASP A 139 -4.47 0.22 1.99
C ASP A 139 -5.39 -0.75 1.24
N SER A 140 -5.86 -0.38 0.04
CA SER A 140 -6.79 -1.19 -0.74
C SER A 140 -6.63 -1.02 -2.25
N ARG A 141 -7.15 -2.00 -3.00
CA ARG A 141 -7.23 -1.93 -4.46
C ARG A 141 -8.21 -0.84 -4.95
N ASP A 142 -9.26 -0.56 -4.18
CA ASP A 142 -10.22 0.51 -4.49
C ASP A 142 -9.56 1.89 -4.39
N GLU A 143 -8.78 2.11 -3.34
CA GLU A 143 -7.99 3.31 -3.14
C GLU A 143 -6.95 3.49 -4.27
N GLN A 144 -6.21 2.45 -4.62
CA GLN A 144 -5.29 2.47 -5.76
C GLN A 144 -6.00 2.85 -7.07
N SER A 145 -7.19 2.30 -7.31
CA SER A 145 -8.00 2.60 -8.49
C SER A 145 -8.50 4.05 -8.52
N PHE A 146 -8.86 4.59 -7.36
CA PHE A 146 -9.22 6.00 -7.22
C PHE A 146 -8.04 6.91 -7.55
N LEU A 147 -6.89 6.65 -6.93
CA LEU A 147 -5.67 7.45 -7.12
C LEU A 147 -5.19 7.39 -8.58
N GLU A 148 -5.11 6.20 -9.17
CA GLU A 148 -4.71 6.02 -10.57
C GLU A 148 -5.58 6.85 -11.53
N ARG A 149 -6.89 6.79 -11.36
CA ARG A 149 -7.84 7.56 -12.18
C ARG A 149 -7.65 9.07 -12.01
N ARG A 150 -7.49 9.54 -10.75
CA ARG A 150 -7.26 10.95 -10.49
C ARG A 150 -5.94 11.45 -11.08
N LEU A 151 -4.89 10.64 -11.01
CA LEU A 151 -3.59 10.98 -11.58
C LEU A 151 -3.67 11.18 -13.10
N ARG A 152 -4.40 10.35 -13.82
CA ARG A 152 -4.63 10.55 -15.27
C ARG A 152 -5.23 11.92 -15.58
N ASP A 153 -6.12 12.41 -14.72
CA ASP A 153 -6.75 13.72 -14.90
C ASP A 153 -5.78 14.87 -14.62
N VAL A 154 -5.00 14.79 -13.54
CA VAL A 154 -4.16 15.90 -13.04
C VAL A 154 -2.74 15.92 -13.62
N MET A 155 -2.25 14.81 -14.16
CA MET A 155 -0.97 14.76 -14.89
C MET A 155 -1.11 15.48 -16.23
N GLU A 156 -0.12 16.29 -16.57
CA GLU A 156 -0.01 16.91 -17.91
C GLU A 156 0.88 16.05 -18.82
N LYS A 157 1.94 15.47 -18.27
CA LYS A 157 2.97 14.69 -18.97
C LYS A 157 3.19 13.37 -18.26
N ALA A 158 3.82 12.42 -18.93
CA ALA A 158 4.17 11.11 -18.37
C ALA A 158 5.14 11.21 -17.16
N GLU A 159 5.99 12.25 -17.14
CA GLU A 159 6.95 12.51 -16.08
C GLU A 159 6.35 13.22 -14.85
N ASP A 160 5.08 13.64 -14.90
CA ASP A 160 4.38 14.28 -13.78
C ASP A 160 3.92 13.27 -12.74
N LYS A 161 4.84 12.41 -12.27
CA LYS A 161 4.56 11.41 -11.25
C LYS A 161 4.47 12.04 -9.85
N PHE A 162 3.85 11.31 -8.93
CA PHE A 162 3.53 11.80 -7.58
C PHE A 162 4.16 10.89 -6.53
N TRP A 163 4.85 11.46 -5.56
CA TRP A 163 5.31 10.75 -4.38
C TRP A 163 4.17 10.14 -3.60
N ILE A 164 4.35 8.91 -3.16
CA ILE A 164 3.50 8.21 -2.20
C ILE A 164 4.30 7.90 -0.94
N GLY A 165 3.63 7.52 0.14
CA GLY A 165 4.26 7.32 1.44
C GLY A 165 5.01 6.01 1.60
N LEU A 166 5.72 5.54 0.57
CA LEU A 166 6.39 4.24 0.53
C LEU A 166 7.88 4.43 0.26
N THR A 167 8.74 3.79 1.07
CA THR A 167 10.20 3.89 0.96
C THR A 167 10.90 2.64 1.52
N ASP A 168 12.07 2.29 0.98
CA ASP A 168 12.96 1.28 1.54
C ASP A 168 14.33 1.83 1.94
N SER A 169 14.47 3.15 2.10
CA SER A 169 15.69 3.86 2.50
C SER A 169 16.35 3.35 3.79
N LYS A 170 15.63 2.58 4.62
CA LYS A 170 16.19 1.95 5.84
C LYS A 170 16.90 0.64 5.55
N GLU A 171 16.40 -0.13 4.62
CA GLU A 171 16.89 -1.46 4.25
C GLU A 171 16.41 -1.77 2.84
N GLU A 172 17.34 -1.84 1.91
CA GLU A 172 17.11 -2.11 0.48
C GLU A 172 16.19 -3.32 0.24
N GLY A 173 15.17 -3.12 -0.61
CA GLY A 173 14.15 -4.12 -0.92
C GLY A 173 13.11 -4.35 0.17
N ARG A 174 13.23 -3.64 1.31
CA ARG A 174 12.27 -3.73 2.41
C ARG A 174 11.38 -2.50 2.48
N TRP A 175 10.38 -2.47 1.64
CA TRP A 175 9.45 -1.35 1.48
C TRP A 175 8.56 -1.14 2.69
N LEU A 176 8.63 0.07 3.27
CA LEU A 176 7.85 0.50 4.43
C LEU A 176 7.00 1.72 4.07
N TRP A 177 5.77 1.72 4.53
CA TRP A 177 4.92 2.90 4.52
C TRP A 177 5.37 3.92 5.57
N VAL A 178 4.93 5.18 5.42
CA VAL A 178 5.22 6.29 6.36
C VAL A 178 4.80 6.02 7.81
N ASP A 179 3.83 5.12 8.03
CA ASP A 179 3.41 4.65 9.35
C ASP A 179 4.30 3.52 9.93
N GLY A 180 5.32 3.09 9.17
CA GLY A 180 6.24 2.02 9.54
C GLY A 180 5.73 0.60 9.24
N SER A 181 4.54 0.44 8.68
CA SER A 181 4.02 -0.87 8.28
C SER A 181 4.69 -1.38 7.00
N LEU A 182 4.86 -2.71 6.90
CA LEU A 182 5.42 -3.35 5.71
C LEU A 182 4.45 -3.33 4.53
N LEU A 183 4.99 -3.14 3.33
CA LEU A 183 4.26 -3.36 2.09
C LEU A 183 3.90 -4.85 1.96
N VAL A 184 2.59 -5.13 1.81
CA VAL A 184 2.09 -6.50 1.67
C VAL A 184 1.97 -6.90 0.19
N GLU A 185 2.31 -8.15 -0.13
CA GLU A 185 2.38 -8.66 -1.52
C GLU A 185 1.12 -8.37 -2.35
N ARG A 186 -0.05 -8.57 -1.79
CA ARG A 186 -1.35 -8.39 -2.50
C ARG A 186 -1.67 -6.94 -2.89
N LEU A 187 -0.93 -5.98 -2.33
CA LEU A 187 -1.10 -4.54 -2.56
C LEU A 187 0.14 -3.91 -3.21
N LYS A 188 0.91 -4.69 -3.92
CA LYS A 188 2.00 -4.20 -4.76
C LYS A 188 1.47 -3.83 -6.14
N PHE A 189 1.67 -2.58 -6.54
CA PHE A 189 1.24 -2.07 -7.84
C PHE A 189 2.42 -1.49 -8.63
N TRP A 190 3.59 -2.13 -8.48
CA TRP A 190 4.78 -1.80 -9.24
C TRP A 190 4.56 -1.97 -10.74
N SER A 191 5.06 -1.05 -11.54
CA SER A 191 5.11 -1.16 -12.98
C SER A 191 6.03 -2.33 -13.41
N SER A 192 5.98 -2.70 -14.69
CA SER A 192 6.80 -3.82 -15.17
C SER A 192 8.28 -3.46 -15.10
N GLY A 193 9.06 -4.28 -14.39
CA GLY A 193 10.48 -4.07 -14.17
C GLY A 193 10.82 -3.33 -12.88
N GLU A 194 9.83 -2.74 -12.20
CA GLU A 194 10.00 -2.02 -10.94
C GLU A 194 9.77 -2.92 -9.71
N PRO A 195 10.34 -2.57 -8.55
CA PRO A 195 11.41 -1.59 -8.35
C PRO A 195 12.74 -2.10 -8.90
N ASP A 196 13.55 -1.23 -9.54
CA ASP A 196 14.82 -1.63 -10.18
C ASP A 196 16.09 -1.05 -9.51
N ASN A 197 15.90 -0.12 -8.56
CA ASN A 197 16.97 0.52 -7.79
C ASN A 197 18.12 1.04 -8.67
N TRP A 198 17.77 1.82 -9.70
CA TRP A 198 18.72 2.30 -10.69
C TRP A 198 19.73 3.29 -10.10
N LYS A 199 21.04 2.98 -10.20
CA LYS A 199 22.13 3.71 -9.52
C LYS A 199 22.92 4.65 -10.43
N GLU A 200 22.54 4.82 -11.69
CA GLU A 200 23.30 5.68 -12.59
C GLU A 200 23.04 7.17 -12.32
N GLU A 201 21.85 7.55 -11.86
CA GLU A 201 21.53 8.94 -11.45
C GLU A 201 21.94 9.25 -10.02
N ASP A 202 21.71 8.33 -9.09
CA ASP A 202 22.02 8.48 -7.67
C ASP A 202 22.76 7.24 -7.16
N PRO A 203 24.01 7.37 -6.70
CA PRO A 203 24.78 6.23 -6.16
C PRO A 203 24.12 5.55 -4.95
N ASP A 204 23.28 6.29 -4.19
CA ASP A 204 22.54 5.73 -3.08
C ASP A 204 21.39 4.82 -3.55
N GLY A 205 20.91 5.01 -4.79
CA GLY A 205 19.85 4.25 -5.40
C GLY A 205 18.51 4.98 -5.42
N GLU A 206 17.44 4.22 -5.65
CA GLU A 206 16.07 4.71 -5.79
C GLU A 206 15.19 4.18 -4.65
N ASP A 207 15.22 4.85 -3.50
CA ASP A 207 14.62 4.36 -2.25
C ASP A 207 13.20 4.88 -1.99
N CYS A 208 12.61 5.67 -2.90
CA CYS A 208 11.30 6.29 -2.68
C CYS A 208 10.33 5.97 -3.82
N ALA A 209 9.09 5.63 -3.47
CA ALA A 209 8.09 5.27 -4.46
C ALA A 209 7.28 6.48 -4.93
N ARG A 210 7.12 6.58 -6.24
CA ARG A 210 6.23 7.52 -6.94
C ARG A 210 5.21 6.75 -7.77
N MET A 211 4.06 7.34 -8.06
CA MET A 211 3.04 6.72 -8.88
C MET A 211 2.51 7.66 -9.96
N GLY A 212 1.94 7.07 -10.99
CA GLY A 212 1.19 7.74 -12.05
C GLY A 212 1.55 7.23 -13.43
N GLU A 213 0.51 6.99 -14.24
CA GLU A 213 0.62 6.66 -15.65
C GLU A 213 -0.38 7.49 -16.44
N LYS A 214 0.12 8.46 -17.24
CA LYS A 214 -0.74 9.44 -17.95
C LYS A 214 -1.74 8.79 -18.90
N VAL A 215 -1.34 7.69 -19.54
CA VAL A 215 -2.22 6.92 -20.43
C VAL A 215 -3.13 5.95 -19.68
N GLY A 216 -2.91 5.80 -18.37
CA GLY A 216 -3.61 4.88 -17.50
C GLY A 216 -2.98 3.48 -17.44
N ALA A 217 -3.13 2.84 -16.29
CA ALA A 217 -2.68 1.49 -16.01
C ALA A 217 -3.89 0.58 -15.78
N HIS A 218 -4.31 -0.20 -16.79
CA HIS A 218 -5.49 -1.07 -16.71
C HIS A 218 -5.40 -2.13 -15.61
N ASP A 219 -4.19 -2.58 -15.29
CA ASP A 219 -3.91 -3.52 -14.20
C ASP A 219 -3.62 -2.81 -12.86
N LEU A 220 -3.67 -1.47 -12.84
CA LEU A 220 -3.36 -0.57 -11.73
C LEU A 220 -1.87 -0.50 -11.37
N LYS A 221 -0.99 -1.13 -12.13
CA LYS A 221 0.45 -1.15 -11.90
C LYS A 221 1.08 0.11 -12.47
N CYS A 222 1.33 1.08 -11.60
CA CYS A 222 1.86 2.39 -11.97
C CYS A 222 2.77 2.98 -10.88
N TRP A 223 3.37 2.13 -10.05
CA TRP A 223 4.38 2.56 -9.09
C TRP A 223 5.77 2.37 -9.69
N PHE A 224 6.67 3.26 -9.33
CA PHE A 224 8.06 3.32 -9.77
C PHE A 224 8.89 3.75 -8.57
N ASP A 225 10.03 3.11 -8.32
CA ASP A 225 11.03 3.68 -7.41
C ASP A 225 11.74 4.87 -8.07
N HIS A 226 12.34 5.69 -7.27
CA HIS A 226 13.13 6.83 -7.74
C HIS A 226 13.97 7.40 -6.60
N SER A 227 15.06 8.12 -6.97
CA SER A 227 15.85 8.83 -5.97
C SER A 227 14.98 9.79 -5.15
N CYS A 228 15.00 9.64 -3.83
CA CYS A 228 14.22 10.46 -2.91
C CYS A 228 14.51 11.97 -3.02
N LYS A 229 15.66 12.33 -3.61
CA LYS A 229 16.14 13.70 -3.78
C LYS A 229 15.49 14.43 -4.95
N ASN A 230 14.92 13.68 -5.90
CA ASN A 230 14.35 14.23 -7.12
C ASN A 230 13.01 14.94 -6.87
N PRO A 231 12.72 16.06 -7.58
CA PRO A 231 11.50 16.82 -7.33
C PRO A 231 10.30 16.22 -8.07
N HIS A 232 9.33 15.70 -7.33
CA HIS A 232 8.02 15.30 -7.83
C HIS A 232 6.88 16.01 -7.09
N ARG A 233 5.69 15.97 -7.66
CA ARG A 233 4.44 16.26 -6.97
C ARG A 233 4.21 15.18 -5.90
N SER A 234 3.25 15.36 -5.03
CA SER A 234 2.93 14.39 -3.98
C SER A 234 1.44 14.25 -3.75
N ILE A 235 1.05 13.13 -3.16
CA ILE A 235 -0.30 12.88 -2.71
C ILE A 235 -0.29 12.84 -1.19
N CYS A 236 -0.96 13.81 -0.55
CA CYS A 236 -1.19 13.78 0.89
C CYS A 236 -2.53 13.11 1.19
N GLU A 237 -2.61 12.39 2.32
CA GLU A 237 -3.86 11.88 2.87
C GLU A 237 -4.07 12.30 4.32
N LYS A 238 -5.32 12.41 4.73
CA LYS A 238 -5.74 12.54 6.14
C LYS A 238 -7.15 11.98 6.31
N PRO A 239 -7.56 11.60 7.54
CA PRO A 239 -8.93 11.15 7.80
C PRO A 239 -9.94 12.25 7.49
N GLU A 240 -11.15 11.86 7.03
CA GLU A 240 -12.25 12.79 6.89
C GLU A 240 -12.63 13.41 8.25
N LYS A 241 -13.17 14.63 8.23
CA LYS A 241 -13.73 15.22 9.45
C LYS A 241 -14.96 14.44 9.85
N THR A 242 -14.89 13.73 10.97
CA THR A 242 -16.07 13.14 11.59
C THR A 242 -16.93 14.29 12.14
N GLY A 243 -18.04 14.55 11.46
CA GLY A 243 -18.96 15.60 11.86
C GLY A 243 -19.52 15.33 13.27
N GLN A 244 -18.93 15.93 14.30
CA GLN A 244 -19.69 16.20 15.50
C GLN A 244 -20.81 17.15 15.09
N ARG A 245 -22.06 16.68 15.17
CA ARG A 245 -23.20 17.57 15.13
C ARG A 245 -23.13 18.44 16.38
N SER A 246 -22.39 19.53 16.35
CA SER A 246 -22.50 20.56 17.35
C SER A 246 -23.78 21.32 17.04
N TYR A 247 -24.84 20.97 17.73
CA TYR A 247 -26.01 21.85 17.87
C TYR A 247 -25.53 23.05 18.69
N VAL A 248 -25.06 24.10 18.04
CA VAL A 248 -24.90 25.38 18.69
C VAL A 248 -26.32 25.97 18.72
N CYS A 249 -27.01 25.78 19.86
CA CYS A 249 -28.14 26.63 20.20
C CYS A 249 -27.57 28.03 20.53
N VAL A 250 -27.80 29.00 19.66
CA VAL A 250 -27.59 30.43 19.93
C VAL A 250 -28.90 30.96 20.52
#